data_e4f9a8fef3d59b941d7b83828650e48b
#
_entry.id   e4f9a8fef3d59b941d7b83828650e48b
#
_cell.length_a   1.000
_cell.length_b   1.000
_cell.length_c   1.000
_cell.angle_alpha   90.00
_cell.angle_beta   90.00
_cell.angle_gamma   90.00
#
_symmetry.space_group_name_H-M   'P 1'
#
loop_
_entity.id
_entity.type
_entity.pdbx_description
1 polymer ?
#
loop_
_entity_poly.entity_id
_entity_poly.type
_entity_poly.pdbx_seq_one_letter_code
_entity_poly.pdbx_strand_id
1 'polypeptide(L)'
;MHNDFSALSKSSQRAQKGIRSWFASDLGRHVLKTEVAMLEQLLPGLFGYHLAQFSVQDSVLHDASPIQNKIIINLDTTKAGLVSNPTQLPFANDSIDVALMHHLLDFAESPQKILREVARATLPMGHIVIVGFNPMSLWGAWRTIVRCTRYKNIAPWNGAFIRPGRLMDWLNLLDFKIDRAQYSIYRPPISQYLGDVNDYSHGVSRSLNLPIGSVYVIVARKHVGAVHSIKPVWSRHQAFGRLSAVRSVKHDGLTKVEHDSGQHEQ
;
A
#
# COMPACT_ATOMS: atom_id res chain seq x y z
N MET A 1 10.19 -14.51 28.13
CA MET A 1 9.45 -14.18 26.90
C MET A 1 9.99 -15.09 25.80
N HIS A 2 9.43 -16.27 25.64
CA HIS A 2 9.90 -17.28 24.67
C HIS A 2 9.11 -17.06 23.38
N ASN A 3 9.84 -16.88 22.30
CA ASN A 3 9.37 -16.53 20.97
C ASN A 3 8.40 -17.58 20.40
N ASP A 4 7.13 -17.21 20.27
CA ASP A 4 6.18 -17.91 19.40
C ASP A 4 6.44 -17.60 17.91
N PHE A 5 7.67 -17.79 17.44
CA PHE A 5 8.03 -17.77 16.02
C PHE A 5 7.58 -19.03 15.25
N SER A 6 6.95 -19.98 15.94
CA SER A 6 6.52 -21.27 15.35
C SER A 6 5.14 -21.23 14.69
N ALA A 7 4.50 -20.08 14.53
CA ALA A 7 3.08 -20.00 14.24
C ALA A 7 2.71 -19.65 12.80
N LEU A 8 3.58 -19.89 11.83
CA LEU A 8 3.04 -20.16 10.48
C LEU A 8 2.49 -21.58 10.50
N SER A 9 1.22 -21.76 10.18
CA SER A 9 0.63 -23.08 10.16
C SER A 9 1.46 -23.98 9.23
N LYS A 10 1.53 -25.27 9.54
CA LYS A 10 2.24 -26.26 8.70
C LYS A 10 1.77 -26.24 7.25
N SER A 11 0.55 -25.77 7.00
CA SER A 11 -0.05 -25.59 5.67
C SER A 11 0.62 -24.45 4.90
N SER A 12 0.82 -23.29 5.53
CA SER A 12 1.50 -22.14 4.93
C SER A 12 2.94 -22.44 4.58
N GLN A 13 3.67 -23.12 5.46
CA GLN A 13 5.06 -23.55 5.20
C GLN A 13 5.15 -24.51 4.00
N ARG A 14 4.22 -25.47 3.89
CA ARG A 14 4.16 -26.37 2.72
C ARG A 14 3.86 -25.63 1.43
N ALA A 15 2.91 -24.68 1.48
CA ALA A 15 2.56 -23.86 0.32
C ALA A 15 3.76 -23.02 -0.16
N GLN A 16 4.53 -22.45 0.76
CA GLN A 16 5.72 -21.67 0.44
C GLN A 16 6.85 -22.52 -0.13
N LYS A 17 7.12 -23.69 0.44
CA LYS A 17 8.10 -24.64 -0.14
C LYS A 17 7.69 -25.07 -1.54
N GLY A 18 6.41 -25.33 -1.75
CA GLY A 18 5.87 -25.70 -3.06
C GLY A 18 6.07 -24.62 -4.11
N ILE A 19 5.78 -23.35 -3.77
CA ILE A 19 5.92 -22.24 -4.72
C ILE A 19 7.38 -21.91 -5.02
N ARG A 20 8.30 -22.02 -4.05
CA ARG A 20 9.75 -21.90 -4.28
C ARG A 20 10.26 -22.95 -5.27
N SER A 21 9.88 -24.21 -5.08
CA SER A 21 10.21 -25.30 -6.01
C SER A 21 9.62 -25.06 -7.40
N TRP A 22 8.41 -24.50 -7.47
CA TRP A 22 7.79 -24.18 -8.74
C TRP A 22 8.53 -23.06 -9.50
N PHE A 23 8.97 -22.00 -8.81
CA PHE A 23 9.79 -20.94 -9.43
C PHE A 23 11.14 -21.47 -9.96
N ALA A 24 11.63 -22.59 -9.45
CA ALA A 24 12.82 -23.29 -9.98
C ALA A 24 12.54 -24.09 -11.27
N SER A 25 11.28 -24.35 -11.64
CA SER A 25 10.90 -25.01 -12.89
C SER A 25 11.07 -24.05 -14.09
N ASP A 26 11.07 -24.61 -15.34
CA ASP A 26 11.18 -23.81 -16.57
C ASP A 26 10.07 -22.78 -16.68
N LEU A 27 8.83 -23.18 -16.39
CA LEU A 27 7.67 -22.31 -16.39
C LEU A 27 7.81 -21.21 -15.32
N GLY A 28 8.19 -21.58 -14.12
CA GLY A 28 8.38 -20.64 -13.00
C GLY A 28 9.50 -19.65 -13.27
N ARG A 29 10.63 -20.11 -13.84
CA ARG A 29 11.74 -19.21 -14.23
C ARG A 29 11.33 -18.22 -15.32
N HIS A 30 10.52 -18.65 -16.28
CA HIS A 30 10.00 -17.75 -17.33
C HIS A 30 9.09 -16.67 -16.71
N VAL A 31 8.19 -17.06 -15.82
CA VAL A 31 7.31 -16.12 -15.09
C VAL A 31 8.16 -15.12 -14.32
N LEU A 32 9.12 -15.60 -13.52
CA LEU A 32 10.00 -14.76 -12.74
C LEU A 32 10.78 -13.74 -13.58
N LYS A 33 11.35 -14.16 -14.72
CA LYS A 33 12.04 -13.25 -15.64
C LYS A 33 11.11 -12.16 -16.17
N THR A 34 9.87 -12.52 -16.47
CA THR A 34 8.85 -11.54 -16.89
C THR A 34 8.52 -10.55 -15.79
N GLU A 35 8.34 -11.01 -14.57
CA GLU A 35 8.06 -10.18 -13.40
C GLU A 35 9.22 -9.23 -13.10
N VAL A 36 10.46 -9.73 -13.15
CA VAL A 36 11.66 -8.90 -13.02
C VAL A 36 11.68 -7.80 -14.08
N ALA A 37 11.43 -8.13 -15.35
CA ALA A 37 11.38 -7.14 -16.43
C ALA A 37 10.29 -6.07 -16.23
N MET A 38 9.15 -6.45 -15.63
CA MET A 38 8.11 -5.47 -15.24
C MET A 38 8.59 -4.58 -14.09
N LEU A 39 9.23 -5.14 -13.08
CA LEU A 39 9.75 -4.41 -11.92
C LEU A 39 10.89 -3.48 -12.33
N GLU A 40 11.77 -3.88 -13.24
CA GLU A 40 12.84 -3.05 -13.80
C GLU A 40 12.33 -1.77 -14.48
N GLN A 41 11.09 -1.79 -14.97
CA GLN A 41 10.46 -0.61 -15.58
C GLN A 41 9.76 0.29 -14.54
N LEU A 42 9.36 -0.28 -13.40
CA LEU A 42 8.56 0.41 -12.38
C LEU A 42 9.42 0.97 -11.24
N LEU A 43 10.36 0.18 -10.74
CA LEU A 43 11.15 0.51 -9.56
C LEU A 43 12.06 1.74 -9.72
N PRO A 44 12.64 2.06 -10.90
CA PRO A 44 13.44 3.27 -11.06
C PRO A 44 12.67 4.57 -10.83
N GLY A 45 11.36 4.55 -10.95
CA GLY A 45 10.48 5.70 -10.67
C GLY A 45 10.08 5.85 -9.22
N LEU A 46 10.49 4.93 -8.33
CA LEU A 46 10.16 4.96 -6.92
C LEU A 46 11.38 5.36 -6.09
N PHE A 47 11.23 6.42 -5.31
CA PHE A 47 12.29 7.01 -4.51
C PHE A 47 12.01 6.85 -3.02
N GLY A 48 13.07 6.95 -2.22
CA GLY A 48 13.02 6.86 -0.77
C GLY A 48 14.35 6.43 -0.18
N TYR A 49 14.35 6.10 1.11
CA TYR A 49 15.51 5.64 1.86
C TYR A 49 15.49 4.14 2.12
N HIS A 50 14.30 3.56 2.34
CA HIS A 50 14.12 2.18 2.78
C HIS A 50 13.17 1.42 1.86
N LEU A 51 13.65 0.32 1.28
CA LEU A 51 12.85 -0.62 0.52
C LEU A 51 12.81 -1.95 1.26
N ALA A 52 11.59 -2.46 1.50
CA ALA A 52 11.38 -3.79 2.07
C ALA A 52 10.77 -4.72 1.01
N GLN A 53 11.49 -5.79 0.68
CA GLN A 53 10.99 -6.84 -0.21
C GLN A 53 10.43 -8.00 0.61
N PHE A 54 9.17 -8.31 0.38
CA PHE A 54 8.46 -9.48 0.93
C PHE A 54 8.20 -10.46 -0.20
N SER A 55 8.85 -11.61 -0.18
CA SER A 55 8.76 -12.57 -1.29
C SER A 55 8.55 -13.99 -0.77
N VAL A 56 7.80 -14.79 -1.55
CA VAL A 56 7.67 -16.23 -1.33
C VAL A 56 8.89 -17.02 -1.80
N GLN A 57 9.82 -16.36 -2.48
CA GLN A 57 11.04 -16.93 -3.03
C GLN A 57 12.28 -16.09 -2.67
N ASP A 58 13.47 -16.66 -2.85
CA ASP A 58 14.73 -16.09 -2.34
C ASP A 58 15.44 -15.13 -3.33
N SER A 59 14.86 -14.87 -4.52
CA SER A 59 15.50 -13.99 -5.50
C SER A 59 15.41 -12.53 -5.10
N VAL A 60 16.45 -11.79 -5.41
CA VAL A 60 16.48 -10.33 -5.33
C VAL A 60 15.66 -9.76 -6.48
N LEU A 61 14.66 -8.95 -6.17
CA LEU A 61 13.72 -8.38 -7.15
C LEU A 61 13.78 -6.85 -7.20
N HIS A 62 14.63 -6.26 -6.37
CA HIS A 62 14.72 -4.82 -6.17
C HIS A 62 16.01 -4.20 -6.74
N ASP A 63 16.74 -4.93 -7.60
CA ASP A 63 18.04 -4.44 -8.12
C ASP A 63 17.91 -3.15 -8.91
N ALA A 64 16.85 -3.00 -9.70
CA ALA A 64 16.59 -1.80 -10.48
C ALA A 64 16.15 -0.58 -9.65
N SER A 65 15.90 -0.74 -8.34
CA SER A 65 15.52 0.37 -7.48
C SER A 65 16.73 1.25 -7.14
N PRO A 66 16.62 2.60 -7.21
CA PRO A 66 17.66 3.52 -6.80
C PRO A 66 17.82 3.61 -5.28
N ILE A 67 16.92 3.05 -4.51
CA ILE A 67 16.94 3.06 -3.04
C ILE A 67 18.13 2.23 -2.54
N GLN A 68 18.92 2.80 -1.62
CA GLN A 68 20.14 2.13 -1.14
C GLN A 68 19.88 1.13 -0.02
N ASN A 69 19.02 1.47 0.95
CA ASN A 69 18.72 0.58 2.08
C ASN A 69 17.63 -0.43 1.68
N LYS A 70 18.05 -1.63 1.33
CA LYS A 70 17.15 -2.69 0.87
C LYS A 70 17.17 -3.86 1.86
N ILE A 71 16.00 -4.27 2.32
CA ILE A 71 15.83 -5.37 3.26
C ILE A 71 14.95 -6.43 2.62
N ILE A 72 15.43 -7.68 2.61
CA ILE A 72 14.62 -8.84 2.19
C ILE A 72 14.04 -9.49 3.43
N ILE A 73 12.72 -9.64 3.45
CA ILE A 73 11.99 -10.30 4.52
C ILE A 73 11.51 -11.64 4.00
N ASN A 74 12.07 -12.69 4.53
CA ASN A 74 11.68 -14.05 4.21
C ASN A 74 10.81 -14.64 5.33
N LEU A 75 9.88 -15.49 4.93
CA LEU A 75 9.01 -16.21 5.85
C LEU A 75 9.66 -17.49 6.40
N ASP A 76 10.83 -17.85 5.89
CA ASP A 76 11.57 -19.06 6.25
C ASP A 76 13.08 -18.79 6.34
N THR A 77 13.77 -19.49 7.22
CA THR A 77 15.09 -19.18 7.82
C THR A 77 16.31 -19.41 6.95
N THR A 78 16.22 -19.75 5.68
CA THR A 78 17.35 -20.40 5.01
C THR A 78 18.37 -19.50 4.32
N LYS A 79 18.05 -18.27 3.92
CA LYS A 79 19.05 -17.41 3.25
C LYS A 79 18.78 -15.92 3.50
N ALA A 80 19.62 -15.31 4.30
CA ALA A 80 19.83 -13.88 4.45
C ALA A 80 18.58 -12.98 4.48
N GLY A 81 18.52 -12.11 5.43
CA GLY A 81 17.45 -11.16 5.63
C GLY A 81 16.78 -11.34 6.98
N LEU A 82 15.76 -10.58 7.19
CA LEU A 82 14.95 -10.64 8.40
C LEU A 82 13.88 -11.72 8.24
N VAL A 83 13.85 -12.67 9.18
CA VAL A 83 12.73 -13.61 9.28
C VAL A 83 11.65 -13.01 10.15
N SER A 84 10.48 -12.82 9.59
CA SER A 84 9.38 -12.22 10.33
C SER A 84 8.03 -12.79 9.92
N ASN A 85 7.10 -12.77 10.87
CA ASN A 85 5.71 -13.04 10.57
C ASN A 85 5.12 -11.82 9.81
N PRO A 86 4.63 -11.99 8.58
CA PRO A 86 4.14 -10.88 7.77
C PRO A 86 2.87 -10.22 8.33
N THR A 87 2.22 -10.84 9.33
CA THR A 87 1.07 -10.26 10.03
C THR A 87 1.46 -9.40 11.24
N GLN A 88 2.77 -9.42 11.60
CA GLN A 88 3.34 -8.65 12.72
C GLN A 88 4.78 -8.31 12.37
N LEU A 89 4.97 -7.23 11.61
CA LEU A 89 6.28 -6.81 11.12
C LEU A 89 7.06 -6.08 12.23
N PRO A 90 8.36 -6.33 12.36
CA PRO A 90 9.21 -5.66 13.34
C PRO A 90 9.62 -4.25 12.86
N PHE A 91 8.73 -3.56 12.19
CA PHE A 91 8.92 -2.19 11.70
C PHE A 91 8.06 -1.22 12.49
N ALA A 92 8.62 -0.04 12.75
CA ALA A 92 7.86 1.06 13.28
C ALA A 92 6.74 1.49 12.31
N ASN A 93 5.76 2.23 12.81
CA ASN A 93 4.78 2.88 11.93
C ASN A 93 5.53 3.85 11.02
N ASP A 94 5.07 3.95 9.77
CA ASP A 94 5.58 4.93 8.82
C ASP A 94 7.13 4.94 8.73
N SER A 95 7.74 3.77 8.47
CA SER A 95 9.20 3.60 8.43
C SER A 95 9.75 3.07 7.11
N ILE A 96 8.89 2.65 6.17
CA ILE A 96 9.27 2.07 4.87
C ILE A 96 8.77 2.96 3.75
N ASP A 97 9.65 3.37 2.84
CA ASP A 97 9.26 4.16 1.66
C ASP A 97 8.64 3.30 0.57
N VAL A 98 9.21 2.13 0.31
CA VAL A 98 8.71 1.20 -0.71
C VAL A 98 8.61 -0.22 -0.15
N ALA A 99 7.40 -0.78 -0.17
CA ALA A 99 7.15 -2.17 0.17
C ALA A 99 6.86 -2.98 -1.11
N LEU A 100 7.76 -3.90 -1.47
CA LEU A 100 7.60 -4.80 -2.62
C LEU A 100 7.09 -6.15 -2.13
N MET A 101 5.85 -6.49 -2.46
CA MET A 101 5.21 -7.77 -2.11
C MET A 101 5.11 -8.66 -3.34
N HIS A 102 5.90 -9.73 -3.39
CA HIS A 102 5.97 -10.67 -4.51
C HIS A 102 5.27 -11.99 -4.14
N HIS A 103 4.10 -12.21 -4.71
CA HIS A 103 3.23 -13.38 -4.48
C HIS A 103 2.90 -13.68 -3.01
N LEU A 104 3.25 -12.79 -2.10
CA LEU A 104 3.03 -12.97 -0.68
C LEU A 104 1.55 -13.16 -0.35
N LEU A 105 0.69 -12.34 -0.96
CA LEU A 105 -0.74 -12.35 -0.70
C LEU A 105 -1.45 -13.58 -1.29
N ASP A 106 -0.94 -14.12 -2.41
CA ASP A 106 -1.52 -15.29 -3.08
C ASP A 106 -1.41 -16.57 -2.23
N PHE A 107 -0.37 -16.66 -1.38
CA PHE A 107 -0.08 -17.84 -0.56
C PHE A 107 -0.27 -17.58 0.93
N ALA A 108 -0.87 -16.45 1.29
CA ALA A 108 -1.15 -16.07 2.68
C ALA A 108 -2.49 -16.64 3.16
N GLU A 109 -2.56 -17.03 4.42
CA GLU A 109 -3.82 -17.42 5.08
C GLU A 109 -4.72 -16.21 5.33
N SER A 110 -4.13 -15.05 5.62
CA SER A 110 -4.85 -13.81 5.94
C SER A 110 -4.26 -12.62 5.18
N PRO A 111 -4.48 -12.52 3.84
CA PRO A 111 -3.85 -11.49 3.01
C PRO A 111 -4.21 -10.05 3.44
N GLN A 112 -5.43 -9.85 3.95
CA GLN A 112 -5.85 -8.53 4.44
C GLN A 112 -5.09 -8.09 5.70
N LYS A 113 -4.76 -9.02 6.61
CA LYS A 113 -3.97 -8.71 7.81
C LYS A 113 -2.55 -8.30 7.41
N ILE A 114 -1.96 -9.03 6.46
CA ILE A 114 -0.64 -8.71 5.94
C ILE A 114 -0.65 -7.34 5.26
N LEU A 115 -1.62 -7.10 4.38
CA LEU A 115 -1.71 -5.82 3.68
C LEU A 115 -1.88 -4.64 4.64
N ARG A 116 -2.68 -4.80 5.70
CA ARG A 116 -2.86 -3.79 6.75
C ARG A 116 -1.55 -3.53 7.51
N GLU A 117 -0.80 -4.58 7.81
CA GLU A 117 0.45 -4.46 8.54
C GLU A 117 1.55 -3.79 7.69
N VAL A 118 1.63 -4.14 6.41
CA VAL A 118 2.51 -3.46 5.46
C VAL A 118 2.09 -1.99 5.29
N ALA A 119 0.79 -1.72 5.20
CA ALA A 119 0.27 -0.36 5.12
C ALA A 119 0.60 0.48 6.35
N ARG A 120 0.58 -0.11 7.57
CA ARG A 120 1.00 0.54 8.81
C ARG A 120 2.48 0.95 8.76
N ALA A 121 3.32 0.06 8.26
CA ALA A 121 4.76 0.29 8.17
C ALA A 121 5.15 1.24 7.03
N THR A 122 4.33 1.41 6.01
CA THR A 122 4.60 2.27 4.86
C THR A 122 4.41 3.74 5.23
N LEU A 123 5.38 4.58 4.89
CA LEU A 123 5.35 6.04 5.09
C LEU A 123 4.18 6.70 4.36
N PRO A 124 3.66 7.83 4.86
CA PRO A 124 2.85 8.74 4.07
C PRO A 124 3.58 9.12 2.77
N MET A 125 2.89 9.08 1.64
CA MET A 125 3.46 9.23 0.28
C MET A 125 4.39 8.07 -0.16
N GLY A 126 4.63 7.07 0.69
CA GLY A 126 5.33 5.84 0.32
C GLY A 126 4.51 4.94 -0.61
N HIS A 127 5.15 3.93 -1.18
CA HIS A 127 4.55 3.08 -2.20
C HIS A 127 4.48 1.63 -1.76
N ILE A 128 3.43 0.94 -2.19
CA ILE A 128 3.33 -0.52 -2.16
C ILE A 128 3.32 -1.02 -3.60
N VAL A 129 4.20 -1.97 -3.91
CA VAL A 129 4.26 -2.68 -5.19
C VAL A 129 3.83 -4.11 -4.93
N ILE A 130 2.77 -4.58 -5.59
CA ILE A 130 2.22 -5.92 -5.39
C ILE A 130 2.25 -6.68 -6.69
N VAL A 131 2.95 -7.81 -6.67
CA VAL A 131 2.97 -8.80 -7.78
C VAL A 131 2.11 -9.98 -7.36
N GLY A 132 1.20 -10.39 -8.25
CA GLY A 132 0.29 -11.49 -7.96
C GLY A 132 -0.26 -12.18 -9.20
N PHE A 133 -0.84 -13.37 -9.02
CA PHE A 133 -1.52 -14.14 -10.06
C PHE A 133 -2.97 -13.69 -10.23
N ASN A 134 -3.37 -13.53 -11.50
CA ASN A 134 -4.71 -13.08 -11.86
C ASN A 134 -5.67 -14.26 -12.04
N PRO A 135 -6.73 -14.38 -11.24
CA PRO A 135 -7.73 -15.43 -11.42
C PRO A 135 -8.61 -15.25 -12.66
N MET A 136 -8.63 -14.04 -13.25
CA MET A 136 -9.44 -13.73 -14.44
C MET A 136 -8.68 -13.97 -15.74
N SER A 137 -7.60 -14.74 -15.69
CA SER A 137 -6.73 -15.08 -16.83
C SER A 137 -6.92 -16.52 -17.27
N LEU A 138 -6.24 -16.89 -18.36
CA LEU A 138 -6.15 -18.30 -18.79
C LEU A 138 -5.55 -19.20 -17.70
N TRP A 139 -4.63 -18.68 -16.91
CA TRP A 139 -4.06 -19.40 -15.76
C TRP A 139 -5.09 -19.59 -14.64
N GLY A 140 -5.93 -18.62 -14.41
CA GLY A 140 -7.04 -18.73 -13.45
C GLY A 140 -8.06 -19.78 -13.88
N ALA A 141 -8.39 -19.82 -15.18
CA ALA A 141 -9.25 -20.86 -15.74
C ALA A 141 -8.60 -22.25 -15.61
N TRP A 142 -7.32 -22.38 -15.96
CA TRP A 142 -6.56 -23.61 -15.80
C TRP A 142 -6.52 -24.08 -14.32
N ARG A 143 -6.25 -23.16 -13.40
CA ARG A 143 -6.28 -23.42 -11.96
C ARG A 143 -7.62 -24.01 -11.53
N THR A 144 -8.74 -23.50 -12.04
CA THR A 144 -10.08 -24.02 -11.72
C THR A 144 -10.22 -25.47 -12.15
N ILE A 145 -9.72 -25.83 -13.34
CA ILE A 145 -9.70 -27.21 -13.81
C ILE A 145 -8.81 -28.09 -12.93
N VAL A 146 -7.59 -27.63 -12.63
CA VAL A 146 -6.64 -28.38 -11.79
C VAL A 146 -7.18 -28.63 -10.38
N ARG A 147 -7.93 -27.67 -9.82
CA ARG A 147 -8.56 -27.83 -8.48
C ARG A 147 -9.61 -28.93 -8.42
N CYS A 148 -10.19 -29.29 -9.54
CA CYS A 148 -11.11 -30.44 -9.65
C CYS A 148 -10.36 -31.78 -9.72
N THR A 149 -9.04 -31.78 -9.78
CA THR A 149 -8.18 -32.97 -9.87
C THR A 149 -7.43 -33.20 -8.55
N ARG A 150 -6.72 -34.34 -8.48
CA ARG A 150 -5.80 -34.64 -7.36
C ARG A 150 -4.60 -33.69 -7.24
N TYR A 151 -4.34 -32.87 -8.27
CA TYR A 151 -3.23 -31.91 -8.32
C TYR A 151 -3.55 -30.55 -7.67
N LYS A 152 -4.71 -30.40 -7.01
CA LYS A 152 -5.15 -29.15 -6.38
C LYS A 152 -4.18 -28.55 -5.36
N ASN A 153 -3.30 -29.38 -4.77
CA ASN A 153 -2.35 -28.96 -3.74
C ASN A 153 -0.96 -28.63 -4.29
N ILE A 154 -0.78 -28.67 -5.61
CA ILE A 154 0.50 -28.36 -6.26
C ILE A 154 0.57 -26.86 -6.57
N ALA A 155 1.70 -26.24 -6.23
CA ALA A 155 1.97 -24.86 -6.59
C ALA A 155 2.10 -24.70 -8.13
N PRO A 156 1.68 -23.56 -8.68
CA PRO A 156 1.11 -22.40 -8.03
C PRO A 156 -0.41 -22.51 -7.78
N TRP A 157 -1.06 -23.62 -8.21
CA TRP A 157 -2.50 -23.78 -8.30
C TRP A 157 -3.21 -23.81 -6.93
N ASN A 158 -2.47 -24.09 -5.86
CA ASN A 158 -2.97 -24.05 -4.48
C ASN A 158 -3.10 -22.61 -3.93
N GLY A 159 -2.50 -21.61 -4.57
CA GLY A 159 -2.60 -20.21 -4.16
C GLY A 159 -4.02 -19.66 -4.22
N ALA A 160 -4.30 -18.58 -3.49
CA ALA A 160 -5.62 -17.96 -3.43
C ALA A 160 -5.96 -17.13 -4.67
N PHE A 161 -5.00 -16.70 -5.47
CA PHE A 161 -5.14 -15.81 -6.63
C PHE A 161 -6.16 -14.70 -6.37
N ILE A 162 -5.69 -13.53 -5.99
CA ILE A 162 -6.55 -12.40 -5.64
C ILE A 162 -6.89 -11.60 -6.89
N ARG A 163 -8.18 -11.31 -7.10
CA ARG A 163 -8.60 -10.46 -8.22
C ARG A 163 -7.99 -9.07 -8.08
N PRO A 164 -7.37 -8.49 -9.13
CA PRO A 164 -6.79 -7.15 -9.08
C PRO A 164 -7.77 -6.09 -8.56
N GLY A 165 -9.02 -6.08 -9.04
CA GLY A 165 -10.05 -5.15 -8.57
C GLY A 165 -10.29 -5.25 -7.06
N ARG A 166 -10.40 -6.47 -6.51
CA ARG A 166 -10.57 -6.68 -5.07
C ARG A 166 -9.36 -6.18 -4.27
N LEU A 167 -8.15 -6.37 -4.80
CA LEU A 167 -6.94 -5.87 -4.17
C LEU A 167 -6.91 -4.34 -4.18
N MET A 168 -7.31 -3.71 -5.29
CA MET A 168 -7.43 -2.25 -5.39
C MET A 168 -8.46 -1.69 -4.41
N ASP A 169 -9.59 -2.39 -4.22
CA ASP A 169 -10.60 -2.01 -3.21
C ASP A 169 -10.01 -2.04 -1.79
N TRP A 170 -9.23 -3.09 -1.47
CA TRP A 170 -8.55 -3.16 -0.16
C TRP A 170 -7.51 -2.07 0.03
N LEU A 171 -6.76 -1.73 -1.03
CA LEU A 171 -5.78 -0.64 -0.99
C LEU A 171 -6.46 0.71 -0.79
N ASN A 172 -7.58 0.96 -1.49
CA ASN A 172 -8.37 2.18 -1.31
C ASN A 172 -8.91 2.32 0.14
N LEU A 173 -9.35 1.21 0.76
CA LEU A 173 -9.78 1.20 2.17
C LEU A 173 -8.64 1.48 3.17
N LEU A 174 -7.39 1.34 2.74
CA LEU A 174 -6.19 1.62 3.52
C LEU A 174 -5.54 2.96 3.12
N ASP A 175 -6.31 3.85 2.49
CA ASP A 175 -5.87 5.17 2.02
C ASP A 175 -4.75 5.14 0.97
N PHE A 176 -4.68 4.08 0.16
CA PHE A 176 -3.77 4.01 -0.97
C PHE A 176 -4.48 4.36 -2.28
N LYS A 177 -3.88 5.25 -3.05
CA LYS A 177 -4.29 5.55 -4.41
C LYS A 177 -3.49 4.70 -5.39
N ILE A 178 -4.16 4.10 -6.36
CA ILE A 178 -3.51 3.29 -7.39
C ILE A 178 -2.85 4.25 -8.40
N ASP A 179 -1.54 4.17 -8.51
CA ASP A 179 -0.77 4.96 -9.48
C ASP A 179 -0.64 4.20 -10.81
N ARG A 180 -0.46 2.87 -10.75
CA ARG A 180 -0.30 2.04 -11.95
C ARG A 180 -0.75 0.60 -11.69
N ALA A 181 -1.35 -0.01 -12.72
CA ALA A 181 -1.59 -1.45 -12.79
C ALA A 181 -1.13 -1.96 -14.15
N GLN A 182 -0.31 -3.00 -14.16
CA GLN A 182 0.20 -3.64 -15.37
C GLN A 182 -0.12 -5.13 -15.34
N TYR A 183 -0.41 -5.70 -16.50
CA TYR A 183 -0.73 -7.11 -16.66
C TYR A 183 0.22 -7.73 -17.68
N SER A 184 0.53 -9.01 -17.46
CA SER A 184 1.47 -9.74 -18.32
C SER A 184 1.09 -11.22 -18.40
N ILE A 185 1.77 -11.95 -19.31
CA ILE A 185 1.58 -13.38 -19.57
C ILE A 185 0.14 -13.69 -19.99
N TYR A 186 -0.13 -13.52 -21.28
CA TYR A 186 -1.44 -13.80 -21.88
C TYR A 186 -1.56 -15.21 -22.45
N ARG A 187 -0.50 -16.02 -22.37
CA ARG A 187 -0.43 -17.40 -22.88
C ARG A 187 -0.83 -18.43 -21.83
N PRO A 188 -1.31 -19.61 -22.22
CA PRO A 188 -1.63 -20.69 -21.27
C PRO A 188 -0.37 -21.21 -20.55
N PRO A 189 -0.51 -21.89 -19.39
CA PRO A 189 0.60 -22.36 -18.56
C PRO A 189 1.25 -23.65 -19.11
N ILE A 190 1.63 -23.66 -20.39
CA ILE A 190 2.24 -24.81 -21.07
C ILE A 190 3.62 -24.38 -21.54
N SER A 191 4.67 -25.10 -21.11
CA SER A 191 6.06 -24.76 -21.37
C SER A 191 6.41 -24.59 -22.85
N GLN A 192 5.75 -25.32 -23.73
CA GLN A 192 5.98 -25.25 -25.18
C GLN A 192 5.53 -23.94 -25.84
N TYR A 193 4.67 -23.17 -25.17
CA TYR A 193 4.15 -21.88 -25.65
C TYR A 193 4.78 -20.68 -24.98
N LEU A 194 5.81 -20.89 -24.15
CA LEU A 194 6.58 -19.81 -23.54
C LEU A 194 7.47 -19.22 -24.66
N GLY A 195 7.04 -18.12 -25.22
CA GLY A 195 7.86 -17.34 -26.15
C GLY A 195 9.08 -16.73 -25.47
N ASP A 196 9.96 -16.16 -26.28
CA ASP A 196 11.15 -15.48 -25.74
C ASP A 196 10.76 -14.36 -24.79
N VAL A 197 11.50 -14.17 -23.70
CA VAL A 197 11.25 -13.09 -22.71
C VAL A 197 11.31 -11.71 -23.38
N ASN A 198 12.06 -11.60 -24.47
CA ASN A 198 12.16 -10.38 -25.29
C ASN A 198 10.83 -10.00 -25.98
N ASP A 199 9.89 -10.93 -26.17
CA ASP A 199 8.54 -10.64 -26.68
C ASP A 199 7.75 -9.69 -25.74
N TYR A 200 8.15 -9.59 -24.48
CA TYR A 200 7.55 -8.67 -23.51
C TYR A 200 7.96 -7.22 -23.69
N SER A 201 9.17 -6.98 -24.19
CA SER A 201 9.66 -5.62 -24.39
C SER A 201 9.01 -4.93 -25.59
N HIS A 202 8.45 -5.69 -26.55
CA HIS A 202 8.04 -5.17 -27.85
C HIS A 202 6.65 -5.61 -28.34
N GLY A 203 5.90 -6.42 -27.58
CA GLY A 203 4.62 -7.00 -28.03
C GLY A 203 3.40 -6.07 -27.89
N VAL A 204 2.38 -6.34 -28.68
CA VAL A 204 1.02 -5.74 -28.69
C VAL A 204 0.39 -5.75 -27.28
N SER A 205 0.76 -6.71 -26.45
CA SER A 205 0.35 -6.89 -25.06
C SER A 205 0.67 -5.68 -24.14
N ARG A 206 1.79 -5.01 -24.38
CA ARG A 206 2.19 -3.80 -23.60
C ARG A 206 1.31 -2.59 -23.93
N SER A 207 0.91 -2.47 -25.18
CA SER A 207 0.09 -1.33 -25.64
C SER A 207 -1.34 -1.41 -25.14
N LEU A 208 -1.89 -2.61 -24.94
CA LEU A 208 -3.30 -2.80 -24.60
C LEU A 208 -3.56 -2.94 -23.11
N ASN A 209 -2.56 -3.28 -22.28
CA ASN A 209 -2.66 -3.48 -20.82
C ASN A 209 -3.99 -4.12 -20.35
N LEU A 210 -4.43 -5.17 -21.06
CA LEU A 210 -5.71 -5.81 -20.78
C LEU A 210 -5.71 -6.53 -19.43
N PRO A 211 -6.75 -6.43 -18.61
CA PRO A 211 -6.80 -7.02 -17.26
C PRO A 211 -6.99 -8.53 -17.23
N ILE A 212 -6.61 -9.23 -18.30
CA ILE A 212 -6.68 -10.69 -18.49
C ILE A 212 -5.31 -11.39 -18.47
N GLY A 213 -4.22 -10.64 -18.31
CA GLY A 213 -2.88 -11.21 -18.13
C GLY A 213 -2.81 -12.07 -16.87
N SER A 214 -1.98 -13.13 -16.89
CA SER A 214 -1.88 -14.13 -15.82
C SER A 214 -1.16 -13.64 -14.58
N VAL A 215 -0.28 -12.64 -14.75
CA VAL A 215 0.40 -11.92 -13.68
C VAL A 215 0.00 -10.46 -13.75
N TYR A 216 -0.14 -9.84 -12.60
CA TYR A 216 -0.30 -8.39 -12.49
C TYR A 216 0.73 -7.78 -11.56
N VAL A 217 1.06 -6.53 -11.81
CA VAL A 217 1.82 -5.66 -10.90
C VAL A 217 1.01 -4.41 -10.65
N ILE A 218 0.71 -4.15 -9.38
CA ILE A 218 -0.01 -2.96 -8.93
C ILE A 218 0.94 -2.09 -8.11
N VAL A 219 1.07 -0.82 -8.49
CA VAL A 219 1.78 0.20 -7.72
C VAL A 219 0.75 1.15 -7.13
N ALA A 220 0.77 1.27 -5.82
CA ALA A 220 -0.13 2.14 -5.08
C ALA A 220 0.66 3.03 -4.13
N ARG A 221 0.24 4.28 -3.99
CA ARG A 221 0.85 5.27 -3.13
C ARG A 221 -0.05 5.59 -1.97
N LYS A 222 0.51 5.59 -0.75
CA LYS A 222 -0.21 5.95 0.47
C LYS A 222 -0.57 7.43 0.43
N HIS A 223 -1.88 7.69 0.43
CA HIS A 223 -2.36 9.06 0.48
C HIS A 223 -2.27 9.57 1.92
N VAL A 224 -1.79 10.80 2.09
CA VAL A 224 -1.97 11.50 3.36
C VAL A 224 -3.44 11.87 3.42
N GLY A 225 -4.21 11.19 4.26
CA GLY A 225 -5.58 11.62 4.53
C GLY A 225 -5.50 13.10 4.87
N ALA A 226 -6.12 13.94 4.05
CA ALA A 226 -6.27 15.35 4.42
C ALA A 226 -6.94 15.31 5.80
N VAL A 227 -6.22 15.75 6.81
CA VAL A 227 -6.83 16.07 8.10
C VAL A 227 -7.93 17.03 7.71
N HIS A 228 -9.18 16.57 7.74
CA HIS A 228 -10.31 17.48 7.63
C HIS A 228 -10.13 18.43 8.81
N SER A 229 -9.49 19.57 8.55
CA SER A 229 -9.46 20.62 9.54
C SER A 229 -10.93 20.91 9.79
N ILE A 230 -11.40 20.45 10.94
CA ILE A 230 -12.68 20.86 11.46
C ILE A 230 -12.58 22.37 11.47
N LYS A 231 -13.24 23.03 10.52
CA LYS A 231 -13.32 24.49 10.51
C LYS A 231 -13.84 24.85 11.89
N PRO A 232 -13.06 25.55 12.73
CA PRO A 232 -13.57 25.95 14.02
C PRO A 232 -14.83 26.73 13.73
N VAL A 233 -15.96 26.24 14.18
CA VAL A 233 -17.21 26.98 14.17
C VAL A 233 -16.99 28.08 15.22
N TRP A 234 -16.45 29.19 14.75
CA TRP A 234 -16.44 30.42 15.52
C TRP A 234 -17.92 30.79 15.70
N SER A 235 -18.52 30.31 16.80
CA SER A 235 -19.75 30.90 17.29
C SER A 235 -19.41 32.36 17.57
N ARG A 236 -19.83 33.24 16.68
CA ARG A 236 -19.92 34.64 17.00
C ARG A 236 -20.85 34.72 18.23
N HIS A 237 -20.27 34.76 19.41
CA HIS A 237 -20.97 35.27 20.56
C HIS A 237 -21.38 36.71 20.16
N GLN A 238 -22.63 36.87 19.77
CA GLN A 238 -23.24 38.17 19.69
C GLN A 238 -23.14 38.74 21.10
N ALA A 239 -22.14 39.61 21.30
CA ALA A 239 -22.11 40.45 22.49
C ALA A 239 -23.36 41.32 22.39
N PHE A 240 -24.41 40.91 23.07
CA PHE A 240 -25.57 41.73 23.36
C PHE A 240 -25.15 42.83 24.32
N GLY A 241 -24.44 43.84 23.81
CA GLY A 241 -24.31 45.13 24.44
C GLY A 241 -25.56 45.94 24.09
N ARG A 242 -26.65 45.74 24.83
CA ARG A 242 -27.68 46.76 24.91
C ARG A 242 -27.08 47.96 25.65
N LEU A 243 -26.57 48.91 24.91
CA LEU A 243 -26.41 50.28 25.40
C LEU A 243 -27.83 50.86 25.58
N SER A 244 -28.34 50.76 26.80
CA SER A 244 -29.48 51.55 27.22
C SER A 244 -28.99 52.98 27.27
N ALA A 245 -29.50 53.80 26.34
CA ALA A 245 -29.35 55.25 26.35
C ALA A 245 -29.93 55.77 27.65
N VAL A 246 -29.06 56.26 28.56
CA VAL A 246 -29.49 57.04 29.73
C VAL A 246 -30.05 58.37 29.22
N ARG A 247 -31.35 58.52 29.32
CA ARG A 247 -32.11 59.73 29.00
C ARG A 247 -31.67 60.81 29.97
N SER A 248 -30.93 61.82 29.48
CA SER A 248 -30.61 63.02 30.21
C SER A 248 -31.92 63.75 30.60
N VAL A 249 -32.19 63.80 31.87
CA VAL A 249 -33.27 64.61 32.44
C VAL A 249 -32.77 66.05 32.53
N LYS A 250 -33.36 66.91 31.70
CA LYS A 250 -33.18 68.33 31.71
C LYS A 250 -33.86 68.88 33.03
N HIS A 251 -33.08 69.40 33.95
CA HIS A 251 -33.59 70.10 35.12
C HIS A 251 -33.48 71.56 34.78
N ASP A 252 -34.65 72.20 34.54
CA ASP A 252 -34.84 73.62 34.50
C ASP A 252 -34.97 74.14 35.93
N GLY A 253 -34.36 75.23 36.23
CA GLY A 253 -34.75 76.03 37.38
C GLY A 253 -33.62 76.72 38.11
N LEU A 254 -33.38 78.01 37.75
CA LEU A 254 -33.23 79.17 38.67
C LEU A 254 -32.18 79.06 39.85
N THR A 255 -31.22 79.89 39.95
CA THR A 255 -31.28 81.35 40.30
C THR A 255 -29.86 81.90 40.31
N LYS A 256 -29.74 83.07 39.83
CA LYS A 256 -28.86 84.18 40.06
C LYS A 256 -28.36 84.35 41.51
N VAL A 257 -27.06 84.48 41.69
CA VAL A 257 -26.47 85.48 42.69
C VAL A 257 -25.04 85.76 42.26
N GLU A 258 -24.75 86.96 42.19
CA GLU A 258 -23.64 87.86 42.01
C GLU A 258 -22.51 87.74 43.07
N HIS A 259 -21.38 88.35 42.68
CA HIS A 259 -20.23 88.81 43.54
C HIS A 259 -19.06 87.83 43.65
N ASP A 260 -17.88 88.18 43.62
CA ASP A 260 -17.10 89.43 43.54
C ASP A 260 -15.62 89.02 43.62
N SER A 261 -14.84 89.78 42.91
CA SER A 261 -13.44 90.15 43.15
C SER A 261 -12.45 89.25 43.90
N GLY A 262 -11.25 89.28 43.38
CA GLY A 262 -9.98 89.18 44.12
C GLY A 262 -8.90 88.40 43.39
N GLN A 263 -8.12 88.92 42.51
CA GLN A 263 -6.76 89.39 42.54
C GLN A 263 -5.75 88.51 43.36
N HIS A 264 -4.68 88.32 42.71
CA HIS A 264 -3.23 88.21 43.06
C HIS A 264 -2.63 86.86 42.83
N GLU A 265 -1.73 86.87 41.81
CA GLU A 265 -0.23 86.97 41.92
C GLU A 265 0.43 85.80 42.71
N GLN A 266 1.08 84.96 42.10
CA GLN A 266 2.52 84.88 41.79
C GLN A 266 2.79 83.64 40.97
#